data_1732c0a3fa7e94347ca4d116d777d604
#
_entry.id   1732c0a3fa7e94347ca4d116d777d604
#
_cell.length_a   1.000
_cell.length_b   1.000
_cell.length_c   1.000
_cell.angle_alpha   90.00
_cell.angle_beta   90.00
_cell.angle_gamma   90.00
#
_symmetry.space_group_name_H-M   'P 1'
#
loop_
_entity.id
_entity.type
_entity.pdbx_description
1 polymer ?
#
loop_
_entity_poly.entity_id
_entity_poly.type
_entity_poly.pdbx_seq_one_letter_code
_entity_poly.pdbx_strand_id
1 'polypeptide(L)'
;MVGPCFHQISGDRGMITLKSILVPTDFSKQSQSAIRYGLEFATKFGAKLHVLHVVQDVSIFIPEMGFINPSVALSNIEPMLLAAGKSLADFLEPYKHHGIELISHCQEGNPLDEIISLATDENIDLIILGTHGHTGLAHLFLGSLAETLVRKSPCPVLSLRNPEHEFVNP
;
A
#
# COMPACT_ATOMS: atom_id res chain seq x y z
N MET A 1 21.71 43.10 9.61
CA MET A 1 21.77 42.75 8.19
C MET A 1 22.19 41.29 8.11
N VAL A 2 21.26 40.36 8.06
CA VAL A 2 21.54 38.93 8.00
C VAL A 2 21.12 38.47 6.62
N GLY A 3 22.13 38.20 5.76
CA GLY A 3 21.90 37.73 4.39
C GLY A 3 21.34 36.31 4.36
N PRO A 4 20.55 35.95 3.35
CA PRO A 4 19.98 34.61 3.22
C PRO A 4 21.10 33.62 2.90
N CYS A 5 21.21 32.58 3.74
CA CYS A 5 22.06 31.43 3.50
C CYS A 5 21.45 30.61 2.36
N PHE A 6 21.82 30.91 1.12
CA PHE A 6 21.63 29.98 0.01
C PHE A 6 22.63 28.84 0.18
N HIS A 7 22.18 27.70 0.67
CA HIS A 7 22.93 26.47 0.47
C HIS A 7 23.07 26.25 -1.03
N GLN A 8 24.30 26.33 -1.52
CA GLN A 8 24.65 25.85 -2.86
C GLN A 8 24.31 24.37 -2.92
N ILE A 9 23.25 24.07 -3.67
CA ILE A 9 22.98 22.70 -4.13
C ILE A 9 24.09 22.43 -5.16
N SER A 10 25.17 21.81 -4.72
CA SER A 10 26.22 21.31 -5.59
C SER A 10 25.59 20.33 -6.57
N GLY A 11 25.79 20.60 -7.85
CA GLY A 11 25.11 19.96 -8.96
C GLY A 11 25.53 18.53 -9.22
N ASP A 12 25.03 17.61 -8.43
CA ASP A 12 24.71 16.27 -8.89
C ASP A 12 23.17 16.23 -9.02
N ARG A 13 22.69 16.36 -10.25
CA ARG A 13 21.29 16.07 -10.55
C ARG A 13 21.10 14.58 -10.44
N GLY A 14 21.14 14.06 -9.22
CA GLY A 14 20.83 12.70 -8.93
C GLY A 14 19.46 12.37 -9.49
N MET A 15 19.43 11.53 -10.50
CA MET A 15 18.21 10.97 -11.05
C MET A 15 17.46 10.28 -9.90
N ILE A 16 16.14 10.51 -9.81
CA ILE A 16 15.32 9.78 -8.84
C ILE A 16 15.53 8.28 -9.09
N THR A 17 15.95 7.58 -8.05
CA THR A 17 16.09 6.12 -8.06
C THR A 17 15.07 5.54 -7.10
N LEU A 18 14.32 4.54 -7.54
CA LEU A 18 13.42 3.76 -6.71
C LEU A 18 13.94 2.34 -6.71
N LYS A 19 14.12 1.76 -5.52
CA LYS A 19 14.58 0.38 -5.33
C LYS A 19 13.47 -0.54 -4.81
N SER A 20 12.55 0.03 -4.03
CA SER A 20 11.46 -0.70 -3.40
C SER A 20 10.19 0.15 -3.43
N ILE A 21 9.10 -0.41 -3.95
CA ILE A 21 7.79 0.24 -4.07
C ILE A 21 6.78 -0.60 -3.30
N LEU A 22 5.91 0.02 -2.51
CA LEU A 22 4.85 -0.65 -1.76
C LEU A 22 3.49 -0.29 -2.30
N VAL A 23 2.65 -1.31 -2.54
CA VAL A 23 1.24 -1.15 -2.92
C VAL A 23 0.37 -1.88 -1.91
N PRO A 24 -0.32 -1.19 -1.01
CA PRO A 24 -1.36 -1.79 -0.18
C PRO A 24 -2.57 -2.18 -1.04
N THR A 25 -3.18 -3.34 -0.75
CA THR A 25 -4.36 -3.83 -1.48
C THR A 25 -5.47 -4.30 -0.54
N ASP A 26 -6.69 -3.93 -0.89
CA ASP A 26 -7.93 -4.46 -0.35
C ASP A 26 -8.69 -5.31 -1.39
N PHE A 27 -8.02 -5.68 -2.48
CA PHE A 27 -8.56 -6.37 -3.66
C PHE A 27 -9.61 -5.57 -4.46
N SER A 28 -9.83 -4.29 -4.15
CA SER A 28 -10.71 -3.42 -4.93
C SER A 28 -10.14 -3.11 -6.32
N LYS A 29 -11.00 -2.60 -7.22
CA LYS A 29 -10.56 -2.13 -8.55
C LYS A 29 -9.53 -0.99 -8.44
N GLN A 30 -9.64 -0.15 -7.41
CA GLN A 30 -8.72 0.94 -7.15
C GLN A 30 -7.33 0.41 -6.76
N SER A 31 -7.27 -0.60 -5.90
CA SER A 31 -5.99 -1.23 -5.57
C SER A 31 -5.40 -2.02 -6.74
N GLN A 32 -6.22 -2.60 -7.63
CA GLN A 32 -5.74 -3.19 -8.89
C GLN A 32 -5.06 -2.14 -9.78
N SER A 33 -5.65 -0.95 -9.88
CA SER A 33 -5.02 0.15 -10.63
C SER A 33 -3.69 0.57 -9.99
N ALA A 34 -3.64 0.65 -8.66
CA ALA A 34 -2.40 0.96 -7.94
C ALA A 34 -1.30 -0.08 -8.22
N ILE A 35 -1.66 -1.37 -8.30
CA ILE A 35 -0.70 -2.44 -8.67
C ILE A 35 -0.18 -2.25 -10.08
N ARG A 36 -1.04 -1.92 -11.07
CA ARG A 36 -0.58 -1.65 -12.44
C ARG A 36 0.42 -0.49 -12.48
N TYR A 37 0.14 0.62 -11.79
CA TYR A 37 1.11 1.72 -11.67
C TYR A 37 2.40 1.27 -10.98
N GLY A 38 2.29 0.49 -9.90
CA GLY A 38 3.44 -0.08 -9.21
C GLY A 38 4.33 -0.92 -10.13
N LEU A 39 3.72 -1.76 -10.97
CA LEU A 39 4.42 -2.58 -11.98
C LEU A 39 5.17 -1.73 -13.01
N GLU A 40 4.50 -0.71 -13.57
CA GLU A 40 5.12 0.19 -14.53
C GLU A 40 6.30 0.95 -13.92
N PHE A 41 6.14 1.48 -12.70
CA PHE A 41 7.23 2.12 -11.99
C PHE A 41 8.36 1.13 -11.67
N ALA A 42 8.03 -0.05 -11.14
CA ALA A 42 9.04 -1.07 -10.83
C ALA A 42 9.82 -1.49 -12.07
N THR A 43 9.14 -1.70 -13.20
CA THR A 43 9.78 -2.02 -14.49
C THR A 43 10.70 -0.88 -14.94
N LYS A 44 10.22 0.37 -14.88
CA LYS A 44 10.97 1.53 -15.35
C LYS A 44 12.22 1.83 -14.53
N PHE A 45 12.14 1.63 -13.22
CA PHE A 45 13.24 1.94 -12.30
C PHE A 45 14.09 0.72 -11.91
N GLY A 46 13.69 -0.49 -12.30
CA GLY A 46 14.33 -1.73 -11.86
C GLY A 46 14.11 -1.99 -10.36
N ALA A 47 12.96 -1.57 -9.84
CA ALA A 47 12.62 -1.67 -8.42
C ALA A 47 11.93 -3.01 -8.11
N LYS A 48 11.96 -3.39 -6.83
CA LYS A 48 11.10 -4.44 -6.27
C LYS A 48 9.69 -3.89 -6.05
N LEU A 49 8.68 -4.72 -6.26
CA LEU A 49 7.30 -4.38 -5.95
C LEU A 49 6.80 -5.20 -4.76
N HIS A 50 6.58 -4.57 -3.65
CA HIS A 50 5.95 -5.15 -2.46
C HIS A 50 4.45 -4.89 -2.53
N VAL A 51 3.64 -5.94 -2.38
CA VAL A 51 2.18 -5.82 -2.29
C VAL A 51 1.73 -6.34 -0.93
N LEU A 52 1.06 -5.48 -0.16
CA LEU A 52 0.61 -5.79 1.20
C LEU A 52 -0.91 -5.88 1.26
N HIS A 53 -1.40 -6.99 1.78
CA HIS A 53 -2.77 -7.11 2.27
C HIS A 53 -2.78 -7.22 3.79
N VAL A 54 -3.64 -6.43 4.45
CA VAL A 54 -3.78 -6.44 5.90
C VAL A 54 -5.15 -7.01 6.27
N VAL A 55 -5.14 -8.11 7.02
CA VAL A 55 -6.33 -8.70 7.62
C VAL A 55 -6.63 -7.95 8.92
N GLN A 56 -7.75 -7.23 8.94
CA GLN A 56 -8.18 -6.53 10.16
C GLN A 56 -8.83 -7.52 11.10
N ASP A 57 -8.41 -7.49 12.36
CA ASP A 57 -9.13 -8.22 13.41
C ASP A 57 -10.48 -7.54 13.66
N VAL A 58 -11.53 -8.13 13.09
CA VAL A 58 -12.93 -7.68 13.26
C VAL A 58 -13.52 -8.09 14.61
N SER A 59 -12.83 -8.88 15.42
CA SER A 59 -13.33 -9.38 16.71
C SER A 59 -13.52 -8.27 17.76
N ILE A 60 -12.95 -7.08 17.53
CA ILE A 60 -13.06 -5.91 18.44
C ILE A 60 -14.38 -5.14 18.25
N PHE A 61 -15.17 -5.41 17.21
CA PHE A 61 -16.30 -4.55 16.80
C PHE A 61 -17.68 -5.19 16.86
N ILE A 62 -17.97 -6.10 17.79
CA ILE A 62 -19.35 -6.53 18.06
C ILE A 62 -19.75 -6.16 19.49
N PRO A 63 -20.26 -4.91 19.69
CA PRO A 63 -20.74 -4.47 21.01
C PRO A 63 -21.99 -5.21 21.52
N GLU A 64 -22.72 -5.92 20.63
CA GLU A 64 -24.04 -6.50 20.92
C GLU A 64 -24.06 -7.98 21.26
N MET A 65 -22.95 -8.71 21.09
CA MET A 65 -22.83 -10.11 21.56
C MET A 65 -21.98 -10.13 22.84
N GLY A 66 -22.67 -10.06 23.97
CA GLY A 66 -22.06 -10.12 25.30
C GLY A 66 -21.00 -11.21 25.41
N PHE A 67 -19.78 -10.83 25.83
CA PHE A 67 -18.66 -11.70 26.19
C PHE A 67 -18.27 -12.76 25.17
N ILE A 68 -17.67 -12.34 24.04
CA ILE A 68 -16.88 -13.27 23.24
C ILE A 68 -15.63 -13.62 24.05
N ASN A 69 -15.47 -14.90 24.34
CA ASN A 69 -14.27 -15.40 25.01
C ASN A 69 -13.05 -15.06 24.10
N PRO A 70 -12.07 -14.28 24.59
CA PRO A 70 -10.89 -13.90 23.80
C PRO A 70 -10.16 -15.08 23.16
N SER A 71 -10.23 -16.25 23.79
CA SER A 71 -9.64 -17.49 23.26
C SER A 71 -10.32 -18.00 21.98
N VAL A 72 -11.58 -17.63 21.73
CA VAL A 72 -12.30 -18.01 20.49
C VAL A 72 -11.96 -17.02 19.36
N ALA A 73 -11.72 -15.75 19.67
CA ALA A 73 -11.29 -14.75 18.70
C ALA A 73 -9.89 -15.08 18.14
N LEU A 74 -8.96 -15.42 19.03
CA LEU A 74 -7.59 -15.80 18.67
C LEU A 74 -7.48 -17.10 17.87
N SER A 75 -8.45 -18.04 18.02
CA SER A 75 -8.41 -19.33 17.32
C SER A 75 -8.76 -19.23 15.81
N ASN A 76 -9.26 -18.08 15.35
CA ASN A 76 -9.72 -17.92 13.96
C ASN A 76 -8.81 -17.09 13.08
N ILE A 77 -7.77 -16.46 13.64
CA ILE A 77 -6.93 -15.54 12.87
C ILE A 77 -5.98 -16.27 11.91
N GLU A 78 -5.40 -17.38 12.35
CA GLU A 78 -4.47 -18.16 11.54
C GLU A 78 -5.11 -18.73 10.26
N PRO A 79 -6.32 -19.33 10.30
CA PRO A 79 -7.06 -19.72 9.09
C PRO A 79 -7.42 -18.53 8.20
N MET A 80 -7.73 -17.36 8.78
CA MET A 80 -8.02 -16.14 8.03
C MET A 80 -6.79 -15.61 7.29
N LEU A 81 -5.64 -15.55 7.96
CA LEU A 81 -4.37 -15.18 7.36
C LEU A 81 -3.97 -16.11 6.22
N LEU A 82 -4.13 -17.42 6.43
CA LEU A 82 -3.84 -18.42 5.39
C LEU A 82 -4.76 -18.24 4.17
N ALA A 83 -6.05 -18.03 4.38
CA ALA A 83 -7.02 -17.78 3.31
C ALA A 83 -6.73 -16.47 2.58
N ALA A 84 -6.41 -15.39 3.31
CA ALA A 84 -6.04 -14.10 2.75
C ALA A 84 -4.73 -14.19 1.95
N GLY A 85 -3.73 -14.90 2.46
CA GLY A 85 -2.47 -15.14 1.75
C GLY A 85 -2.67 -15.89 0.42
N LYS A 86 -3.56 -16.90 0.41
CA LYS A 86 -3.93 -17.58 -0.82
C LYS A 86 -4.66 -16.64 -1.79
N SER A 87 -5.64 -15.88 -1.30
CA SER A 87 -6.35 -14.90 -2.13
C SER A 87 -5.40 -13.86 -2.72
N LEU A 88 -4.41 -13.40 -1.95
CA LEU A 88 -3.38 -12.47 -2.43
C LEU A 88 -2.51 -13.12 -3.52
N ALA A 89 -2.11 -14.38 -3.35
CA ALA A 89 -1.32 -15.10 -4.33
C ALA A 89 -2.10 -15.27 -5.66
N ASP A 90 -3.38 -15.67 -5.58
CA ASP A 90 -4.27 -15.80 -6.74
C ASP A 90 -4.50 -14.44 -7.44
N PHE A 91 -4.68 -13.39 -6.65
CA PHE A 91 -4.86 -12.02 -7.14
C PHE A 91 -3.62 -11.48 -7.87
N LEU A 92 -2.42 -11.89 -7.43
CA LEU A 92 -1.16 -11.46 -8.02
C LEU A 92 -0.68 -12.34 -9.17
N GLU A 93 -1.31 -13.50 -9.40
CA GLU A 93 -0.88 -14.44 -10.46
C GLU A 93 -0.73 -13.80 -11.84
N PRO A 94 -1.68 -12.95 -12.32
CA PRO A 94 -1.55 -12.28 -13.63
C PRO A 94 -0.34 -11.38 -13.75
N TYR A 95 0.24 -10.93 -12.63
CA TYR A 95 1.32 -9.95 -12.58
C TYR A 95 2.72 -10.55 -12.41
N LYS A 96 2.86 -11.86 -12.20
CA LYS A 96 4.14 -12.53 -11.94
C LYS A 96 5.11 -12.53 -13.12
N HIS A 97 4.63 -12.31 -14.32
CA HIS A 97 5.44 -12.46 -15.55
C HIS A 97 6.02 -11.14 -16.09
N HIS A 98 6.01 -10.08 -15.28
CA HIS A 98 6.50 -8.75 -15.72
C HIS A 98 8.02 -8.55 -15.59
N GLY A 99 8.79 -9.58 -15.23
CA GLY A 99 10.26 -9.49 -15.17
C GLY A 99 10.80 -8.66 -14.00
N ILE A 100 9.95 -8.35 -13.01
CA ILE A 100 10.32 -7.65 -11.76
C ILE A 100 10.25 -8.61 -10.58
N GLU A 101 10.92 -8.25 -9.48
CA GLU A 101 10.79 -8.95 -8.21
C GLU A 101 9.48 -8.51 -7.53
N LEU A 102 8.48 -9.39 -7.52
CA LEU A 102 7.18 -9.18 -6.89
C LEU A 102 7.13 -9.92 -5.55
N ILE A 103 6.95 -9.20 -4.45
CA ILE A 103 6.95 -9.72 -3.08
C ILE A 103 5.58 -9.47 -2.47
N SER A 104 4.92 -10.53 -2.02
CA SER A 104 3.61 -10.44 -1.37
C SER A 104 3.73 -10.54 0.14
N HIS A 105 3.01 -9.66 0.85
CA HIS A 105 2.92 -9.63 2.30
C HIS A 105 1.45 -9.76 2.71
N CYS A 106 1.17 -10.62 3.69
CA CYS A 106 -0.14 -10.74 4.31
C CYS A 106 0.07 -10.65 5.82
N GLN A 107 -0.45 -9.60 6.44
CA GLN A 107 -0.26 -9.29 7.86
C GLN A 107 -1.61 -9.09 8.53
N GLU A 108 -1.66 -9.32 9.84
CA GLU A 108 -2.79 -8.98 10.68
C GLU A 108 -2.51 -7.66 11.37
N GLY A 109 -3.53 -6.81 11.50
CA GLY A 109 -3.39 -5.60 12.30
C GLY A 109 -4.22 -4.42 11.79
N ASN A 110 -3.78 -3.23 12.19
CA ASN A 110 -4.32 -1.98 11.67
C ASN A 110 -3.62 -1.65 10.35
N PRO A 111 -4.36 -1.44 9.23
CA PRO A 111 -3.75 -1.19 7.93
C PRO A 111 -2.75 -0.04 7.90
N LEU A 112 -3.03 1.06 8.62
CA LEU A 112 -2.13 2.19 8.68
C LEU A 112 -0.79 1.83 9.32
N ASP A 113 -0.85 1.13 10.46
CA ASP A 113 0.33 0.79 11.24
C ASP A 113 1.17 -0.25 10.50
N GLU A 114 0.54 -1.26 9.90
CA GLU A 114 1.23 -2.30 9.14
C GLU A 114 1.88 -1.74 7.85
N ILE A 115 1.23 -0.81 7.15
CA ILE A 115 1.83 -0.16 5.98
C ILE A 115 3.05 0.67 6.38
N ILE A 116 2.99 1.41 7.48
CA ILE A 116 4.11 2.24 7.96
C ILE A 116 5.27 1.36 8.45
N SER A 117 4.96 0.28 9.19
CA SER A 117 5.95 -0.69 9.66
C SER A 117 6.69 -1.31 8.47
N LEU A 118 5.96 -1.91 7.55
CA LEU A 118 6.56 -2.53 6.37
C LEU A 118 7.35 -1.52 5.52
N ALA A 119 6.85 -0.30 5.38
CA ALA A 119 7.56 0.74 4.64
C ALA A 119 8.90 1.10 5.29
N THR A 120 8.97 1.04 6.62
CA THR A 120 10.20 1.29 7.38
C THR A 120 11.15 0.09 7.30
N ASP A 121 10.64 -1.12 7.54
CA ASP A 121 11.42 -2.36 7.65
C ASP A 121 12.06 -2.74 6.30
N GLU A 122 11.32 -2.59 5.20
CA GLU A 122 11.75 -2.91 3.83
C GLU A 122 12.40 -1.72 3.10
N ASN A 123 12.60 -0.59 3.79
CA ASN A 123 13.17 0.64 3.21
C ASN A 123 12.46 1.03 1.90
N ILE A 124 11.14 1.16 1.96
CA ILE A 124 10.32 1.52 0.81
C ILE A 124 10.60 2.96 0.38
N ASP A 125 10.83 3.16 -0.91
CA ASP A 125 11.09 4.47 -1.51
C ASP A 125 9.81 5.19 -1.95
N LEU A 126 8.73 4.45 -2.22
CA LEU A 126 7.46 4.98 -2.71
C LEU A 126 6.30 4.08 -2.31
N ILE A 127 5.25 4.65 -1.73
CA ILE A 127 3.95 3.97 -1.56
C ILE A 127 3.00 4.43 -2.67
N ILE A 128 2.30 3.50 -3.33
CA ILE A 128 1.28 3.79 -4.33
C ILE A 128 -0.05 3.19 -3.86
N LEU A 129 -1.10 4.01 -3.75
CA LEU A 129 -2.41 3.52 -3.31
C LEU A 129 -3.57 4.21 -4.03
N GLY A 130 -4.72 3.54 -4.07
CA GLY A 130 -6.00 4.17 -4.47
C GLY A 130 -6.55 5.06 -3.36
N THR A 131 -7.19 6.16 -3.73
CA THR A 131 -7.80 7.08 -2.74
C THR A 131 -9.09 6.56 -2.13
N HIS A 132 -9.71 5.50 -2.71
CA HIS A 132 -10.95 4.90 -2.25
C HIS A 132 -10.77 3.38 -2.22
N GLY A 133 -11.26 2.76 -1.15
CA GLY A 133 -11.34 1.31 -1.05
C GLY A 133 -12.80 0.83 -1.23
N HIS A 134 -13.12 -0.34 -0.70
CA HIS A 134 -14.44 -0.97 -0.77
C HIS A 134 -15.59 -0.12 -0.22
N THR A 135 -15.34 0.88 0.62
CA THR A 135 -16.38 1.69 1.26
C THR A 135 -17.05 2.72 0.34
N GLY A 136 -16.57 2.88 -0.90
CA GLY A 136 -17.30 3.52 -2.01
C GLY A 136 -17.93 4.91 -1.75
N LEU A 137 -17.51 5.63 -0.71
CA LEU A 137 -17.96 7.00 -0.46
C LEU A 137 -17.36 7.92 -1.54
N ALA A 138 -18.02 7.86 -2.70
CA ALA A 138 -17.68 8.63 -3.88
C ALA A 138 -17.89 10.13 -3.60
N HIS A 139 -16.94 10.92 -4.01
CA HIS A 139 -17.01 12.23 -4.65
C HIS A 139 -16.31 13.42 -4.02
N LEU A 140 -15.86 13.44 -2.75
CA LEU A 140 -15.28 14.69 -2.23
C LEU A 140 -14.07 14.56 -1.31
N PHE A 141 -13.71 13.40 -0.77
CA PHE A 141 -12.63 13.28 0.20
C PHE A 141 -11.61 12.20 -0.16
N LEU A 142 -10.35 12.51 0.04
CA LEU A 142 -9.28 11.52 0.13
C LEU A 142 -9.66 10.54 1.25
N GLY A 143 -9.64 9.21 1.00
CA GLY A 143 -9.96 8.22 2.04
C GLY A 143 -9.10 8.44 3.29
N SER A 144 -9.66 8.19 4.47
CA SER A 144 -8.99 8.45 5.75
C SER A 144 -7.61 7.79 5.87
N LEU A 145 -7.45 6.59 5.31
CA LEU A 145 -6.17 5.87 5.25
C LEU A 145 -5.17 6.63 4.35
N ALA A 146 -5.59 7.00 3.14
CA ALA A 146 -4.74 7.71 2.19
C ALA A 146 -4.27 9.07 2.73
N GLU A 147 -5.19 9.85 3.32
CA GLU A 147 -4.86 11.13 3.96
C GLU A 147 -3.86 10.96 5.09
N THR A 148 -4.06 9.95 5.94
CA THR A 148 -3.19 9.70 7.08
C THR A 148 -1.81 9.20 6.63
N LEU A 149 -1.75 8.35 5.59
CA LEU A 149 -0.49 7.88 5.02
C LEU A 149 0.32 9.04 4.42
N VAL A 150 -0.31 9.95 3.67
CA VAL A 150 0.39 11.14 3.13
C VAL A 150 1.04 11.98 4.25
N ARG A 151 0.44 12.00 5.45
CA ARG A 151 0.97 12.77 6.59
C ARG A 151 2.02 12.04 7.40
N LYS A 152 1.95 10.69 7.49
CA LYS A 152 2.73 9.89 8.46
C LYS A 152 3.74 8.94 7.82
N SER A 153 3.66 8.71 6.53
CA SER A 153 4.55 7.78 5.83
C SER A 153 6.02 8.20 5.93
N PRO A 154 6.95 7.26 6.09
CA PRO A 154 8.38 7.54 6.07
C PRO A 154 8.91 7.89 4.67
N CYS A 155 8.12 7.67 3.62
CA CYS A 155 8.50 7.91 2.23
C CYS A 155 7.37 8.62 1.46
N PRO A 156 7.63 9.15 0.24
CA PRO A 156 6.61 9.71 -0.64
C PRO A 156 5.44 8.76 -0.89
N VAL A 157 4.25 9.35 -1.06
CA VAL A 157 3.00 8.63 -1.31
C VAL A 157 2.37 9.14 -2.61
N LEU A 158 2.16 8.23 -3.55
CA LEU A 158 1.39 8.47 -4.78
C LEU A 158 -0.04 7.96 -4.60
N SER A 159 -0.99 8.87 -4.60
CA SER A 159 -2.41 8.54 -4.48
C SER A 159 -3.11 8.62 -5.84
N LEU A 160 -3.82 7.55 -6.21
CA LEU A 160 -4.55 7.46 -7.47
C LEU A 160 -6.03 7.76 -7.24
N ARG A 161 -6.52 8.85 -7.81
CA ARG A 161 -7.90 9.30 -7.63
C ARG A 161 -8.88 8.67 -8.62
N ASN A 162 -8.45 8.43 -9.85
CA ASN A 162 -9.28 7.87 -10.89
C ASN A 162 -8.65 6.57 -11.44
N PRO A 163 -9.29 5.40 -11.24
CA PRO A 163 -8.76 4.15 -11.76
C PRO A 163 -8.85 4.03 -13.29
N GLU A 164 -9.65 4.89 -13.94
CA GLU A 164 -9.87 4.87 -15.38
C GLU A 164 -8.86 5.74 -16.16
N HIS A 165 -8.03 6.51 -15.45
CA HIS A 165 -6.98 7.27 -16.11
C HIS A 165 -5.82 6.36 -16.47
N GLU A 166 -5.81 5.88 -17.70
CA GLU A 166 -4.68 5.16 -18.26
C GLU A 166 -3.70 6.16 -18.86
N PHE A 167 -2.40 6.00 -18.55
CA PHE A 167 -1.36 6.66 -19.34
C PHE A 167 -1.32 5.97 -20.70
N VAL A 168 -2.14 6.45 -21.63
CA VAL A 168 -2.10 5.97 -23.01
C VAL A 168 -0.84 6.54 -23.63
N ASN A 169 0.09 5.68 -24.05
CA ASN A 169 1.14 6.12 -24.95
C ASN A 169 0.46 6.62 -26.24
N PRO A 170 0.75 7.83 -26.69
CA PRO A 170 0.23 8.36 -27.95
C PRO A 170 0.72 7.53 -29.14
#